data_6aaeaa00c0bd289c63f327a0b1f8f82c
#
_entry.id   6aaeaa00c0bd289c63f327a0b1f8f82c
#
_cell.length_a   1.000
_cell.length_b   1.000
_cell.length_c   1.000
_cell.angle_alpha   90.00
_cell.angle_beta   90.00
_cell.angle_gamma   90.00
#
_symmetry.space_group_name_H-M   'P 1'
#
loop_
_entity.id
_entity.type
_entity.pdbx_description
1 polymer ?
#
loop_
_entity_poly.entity_id
_entity_poly.type
_entity_poly.pdbx_seq_one_letter_code
_entity_poly.pdbx_strand_id
1 'polypeptide(L)'
;MKYIGIGNEQYGDIYFERYEEFAKQIHEKYPDINLVTTSGTASSGSSNDLAWNWANEHEELADRMDEHYYETADWFRQHAYRYDNYRRDTNTKVFLGEYASKGNAWY
;
A
#
# COMPACT_ATOMS: atom_id res chain seq x y z
N MET A 1 6.13 -9.89 -16.25
CA MET A 1 6.12 -8.66 -15.43
C MET A 1 6.73 -9.00 -14.06
N LYS A 2 7.66 -8.17 -13.60
CA LYS A 2 8.34 -8.41 -12.30
C LYS A 2 8.01 -7.29 -11.34
N TYR A 3 7.95 -7.63 -10.05
CA TYR A 3 7.64 -6.71 -8.96
C TYR A 3 8.72 -6.77 -7.89
N ILE A 4 9.03 -5.63 -7.31
CA ILE A 4 9.87 -5.52 -6.11
C ILE A 4 9.08 -4.75 -5.06
N GLY A 5 8.92 -5.35 -3.88
CA GLY A 5 8.41 -4.67 -2.69
C GLY A 5 9.54 -4.00 -1.94
N ILE A 6 9.36 -2.73 -1.60
CA ILE A 6 10.33 -1.97 -0.81
C ILE A 6 9.74 -1.77 0.58
N GLY A 7 10.12 -2.66 1.49
CA GLY A 7 9.64 -2.65 2.86
C GLY A 7 8.45 -3.57 3.12
N ASN A 8 8.02 -3.61 4.37
CA ASN A 8 6.86 -4.36 4.85
C ASN A 8 6.30 -3.67 6.09
N GLU A 9 5.06 -3.20 5.99
CA GLU A 9 4.35 -2.52 7.07
C GLU A 9 5.00 -1.24 7.60
N GLN A 10 6.02 -0.70 6.94
CA GLN A 10 6.56 0.60 7.28
C GLN A 10 5.57 1.71 6.93
N TYR A 11 5.71 2.84 7.59
CA TYR A 11 4.83 3.99 7.41
C TYR A 11 5.54 5.31 7.75
N GLY A 12 4.89 6.42 7.38
CA GLY A 12 5.33 7.76 7.75
C GLY A 12 6.31 8.40 6.77
N ASP A 13 6.60 9.67 7.00
CA ASP A 13 7.40 10.49 6.10
C ASP A 13 8.82 9.94 5.90
N ILE A 14 9.47 9.47 6.98
CA ILE A 14 10.83 8.94 6.90
C ILE A 14 10.90 7.70 6.00
N TYR A 15 9.88 6.84 6.08
CA TYR A 15 9.81 5.69 5.19
C TYR A 15 9.76 6.14 3.72
N PHE A 16 8.89 7.10 3.40
CA PHE A 16 8.71 7.55 2.03
C PHE A 16 9.90 8.33 1.48
N GLU A 17 10.63 9.07 2.31
CA GLU A 17 11.89 9.67 1.91
C GLU A 17 12.90 8.61 1.48
N ARG A 18 13.03 7.54 2.25
CA ARG A 18 13.93 6.42 1.94
C ARG A 18 13.44 5.60 0.75
N TYR A 19 12.13 5.35 0.70
CA TYR A 19 11.51 4.66 -0.43
C TYR A 19 11.83 5.37 -1.76
N GLU A 20 11.68 6.67 -1.79
CA GLU A 20 11.94 7.48 -2.99
C GLU A 20 13.37 7.26 -3.51
N GLU A 21 14.36 7.25 -2.62
CA GLU A 21 15.74 6.99 -3.00
C GLU A 21 15.95 5.60 -3.60
N PHE A 22 15.40 4.56 -2.95
CA PHE A 22 15.47 3.21 -3.49
C PHE A 22 14.74 3.10 -4.82
N ALA A 23 13.54 3.64 -4.92
CA ALA A 23 12.71 3.56 -6.11
C ALA A 23 13.37 4.21 -7.32
N LYS A 24 13.95 5.39 -7.16
CA LYS A 24 14.66 6.09 -8.22
C LYS A 24 15.84 5.28 -8.73
N GLN A 25 16.64 4.70 -7.84
CA GLN A 25 17.80 3.90 -8.22
C GLN A 25 17.40 2.59 -8.91
N ILE A 26 16.33 1.95 -8.46
CA ILE A 26 15.82 0.74 -9.09
C ILE A 26 15.31 1.06 -10.50
N HIS A 27 14.53 2.12 -10.67
CA HIS A 27 14.00 2.52 -11.97
C HIS A 27 15.11 2.92 -12.95
N GLU A 28 16.15 3.55 -12.47
CA GLU A 28 17.30 3.91 -13.30
C GLU A 28 17.99 2.68 -13.88
N LYS A 29 18.14 1.64 -13.06
CA LYS A 29 18.84 0.42 -13.44
C LYS A 29 17.93 -0.62 -14.08
N TYR A 30 16.68 -0.69 -13.64
CA TYR A 30 15.68 -1.68 -14.08
C TYR A 30 14.34 -1.00 -14.35
N PRO A 31 14.21 -0.26 -15.46
CA PRO A 31 13.02 0.56 -15.73
C PRO A 31 11.72 -0.23 -15.90
N ASP A 32 11.80 -1.53 -16.19
CA ASP A 32 10.62 -2.36 -16.41
C ASP A 32 10.11 -3.07 -15.14
N ILE A 33 10.78 -2.89 -14.01
CA ILE A 33 10.32 -3.47 -12.75
C ILE A 33 9.22 -2.61 -12.13
N ASN A 34 8.15 -3.27 -11.71
CA ASN A 34 7.06 -2.61 -10.97
C ASN A 34 7.40 -2.56 -9.49
N LEU A 35 7.16 -1.42 -8.88
CA LEU A 35 7.48 -1.16 -7.47
C LEU A 35 6.23 -1.24 -6.61
N VAL A 36 6.36 -1.94 -5.48
CA VAL A 36 5.30 -2.08 -4.48
C VAL A 36 5.72 -1.33 -3.23
N THR A 37 4.93 -0.34 -2.84
CA THR A 37 5.08 0.39 -1.59
C THR A 37 4.10 -0.14 -0.55
N THR A 38 4.26 0.26 0.70
CA THR A 38 3.40 -0.20 1.80
C THR A 38 2.61 0.94 2.42
N SER A 39 1.39 0.67 2.82
CA SER A 39 0.53 1.61 3.54
C SER A 39 0.65 1.51 5.07
N GLY A 40 1.54 0.65 5.57
CA GLY A 40 1.69 0.40 6.99
C GLY A 40 0.93 -0.82 7.46
N THR A 41 0.67 -0.89 8.76
CA THR A 41 0.03 -2.04 9.40
C THR A 41 -1.49 -1.95 9.45
N ALA A 42 -2.03 -0.74 9.30
CA ALA A 42 -3.46 -0.47 9.48
C ALA A 42 -4.21 -0.49 8.16
N SER A 43 -5.44 -1.00 8.19
CA SER A 43 -6.35 -1.01 7.05
C SER A 43 -6.94 0.36 6.71
N SER A 44 -6.78 1.35 7.61
CA SER A 44 -7.26 2.73 7.45
C SER A 44 -6.54 3.65 8.43
N GLY A 45 -6.83 4.95 8.36
CA GLY A 45 -6.30 5.95 9.28
C GLY A 45 -5.16 6.76 8.69
N SER A 46 -4.47 7.53 9.55
CA SER A 46 -3.49 8.53 9.12
C SER A 46 -2.31 7.96 8.34
N SER A 47 -1.80 6.79 8.72
CA SER A 47 -0.69 6.16 8.01
C SER A 47 -1.09 5.70 6.60
N ASN A 48 -2.28 5.15 6.48
CA ASN A 48 -2.85 4.75 5.19
C ASN A 48 -3.09 5.98 4.30
N ASP A 49 -3.68 7.03 4.87
CA ASP A 49 -3.96 8.27 4.15
C ASP A 49 -2.67 8.94 3.66
N LEU A 50 -1.64 8.99 4.51
CA LEU A 50 -0.34 9.55 4.14
C LEU A 50 0.29 8.76 2.98
N ALA A 51 0.24 7.44 3.06
CA ALA A 51 0.79 6.57 2.02
C ALA A 51 0.11 6.79 0.67
N TRP A 52 -1.22 6.83 0.64
CA TRP A 52 -1.97 7.06 -0.58
C TRP A 52 -1.76 8.47 -1.15
N ASN A 53 -1.70 9.49 -0.28
CA ASN A 53 -1.41 10.87 -0.72
C ASN A 53 -0.02 10.94 -1.35
N TRP A 54 0.98 10.32 -0.73
CA TRP A 54 2.32 10.27 -1.28
C TRP A 54 2.35 9.56 -2.64
N ALA A 55 1.73 8.38 -2.74
CA ALA A 55 1.69 7.60 -3.97
C ALA A 55 0.98 8.35 -5.11
N ASN A 56 -0.11 9.06 -4.81
CA ASN A 56 -0.83 9.85 -5.79
C ASN A 56 -0.01 11.04 -6.32
N GLU A 57 0.94 11.52 -5.54
CA GLU A 57 1.87 12.59 -5.94
C GLU A 57 3.14 12.05 -6.62
N HIS A 58 3.41 10.73 -6.52
CA HIS A 58 4.61 10.07 -7.02
C HIS A 58 4.26 8.81 -7.80
N GLU A 59 3.29 8.89 -8.70
CA GLU A 59 2.75 7.73 -9.42
C GLU A 59 3.82 6.94 -10.19
N GLU A 60 4.86 7.62 -10.65
CA GLU A 60 5.97 7.01 -11.37
C GLU A 60 6.86 6.12 -10.50
N LEU A 61 6.73 6.24 -9.17
CA LEU A 61 7.53 5.50 -8.20
C LEU A 61 6.75 4.45 -7.43
N ALA A 62 5.44 4.33 -7.64
CA ALA A 62 4.60 3.40 -6.91
C ALA A 62 3.55 2.76 -7.84
N ASP A 63 3.81 1.56 -8.28
CA ASP A 63 2.89 0.83 -9.17
C ASP A 63 1.80 0.12 -8.40
N ARG A 64 2.11 -0.33 -7.19
CA ARG A 64 1.17 -1.00 -6.29
C ARG A 64 1.32 -0.46 -4.87
N MET A 65 0.20 -0.32 -4.19
CA MET A 65 0.13 -0.06 -2.76
C MET A 65 -0.24 -1.35 -2.05
N ASP A 66 0.65 -1.86 -1.21
CA ASP A 66 0.40 -3.05 -0.41
C ASP A 66 -0.39 -2.68 0.84
N GLU A 67 -1.60 -3.16 0.92
CA GLU A 67 -2.49 -2.98 2.07
C GLU A 67 -2.64 -4.31 2.82
N HIS A 68 -2.68 -4.23 4.14
CA HIS A 68 -2.84 -5.37 5.03
C HIS A 68 -4.13 -5.26 5.82
N TYR A 69 -4.93 -6.33 5.83
CA TYR A 69 -6.23 -6.36 6.50
C TYR A 69 -6.31 -7.51 7.49
N TYR A 70 -6.03 -7.23 8.76
CA TYR A 70 -6.23 -8.17 9.86
C TYR A 70 -7.42 -7.71 10.69
N GLU A 71 -8.62 -8.08 10.26
CA GLU A 71 -9.86 -7.51 10.76
C GLU A 71 -10.88 -8.62 11.07
N THR A 72 -12.01 -8.25 11.70
CA THR A 72 -13.10 -9.21 11.97
C THR A 72 -13.87 -9.55 10.69
N ALA A 73 -14.61 -10.67 10.72
CA ALA A 73 -15.50 -11.02 9.62
C ALA A 73 -16.54 -9.94 9.34
N ASP A 74 -17.06 -9.29 10.41
CA ASP A 74 -18.01 -8.19 10.27
C ASP A 74 -17.39 -6.98 9.59
N TRP A 75 -16.13 -6.65 9.92
CA TRP A 75 -15.41 -5.58 9.25
C TRP A 75 -15.32 -5.83 7.73
N PHE A 76 -14.97 -7.05 7.31
CA PHE A 76 -14.90 -7.38 5.88
C PHE A 76 -16.25 -7.23 5.19
N ARG A 77 -17.34 -7.66 5.83
CA ARG A 77 -18.68 -7.47 5.27
C ARG A 77 -19.06 -6.00 5.14
N GLN A 78 -18.77 -5.21 6.17
CA GLN A 78 -19.08 -3.77 6.19
C GLN A 78 -18.24 -2.96 5.21
N HIS A 79 -17.05 -3.45 4.85
CA HIS A 79 -16.09 -2.75 3.97
C HIS A 79 -15.97 -3.39 2.58
N ALA A 80 -16.96 -4.19 2.17
CA ALA A 80 -16.96 -4.85 0.85
C ALA A 80 -16.86 -3.87 -0.32
N TYR A 81 -17.30 -2.65 -0.13
CA TYR A 81 -17.30 -1.60 -1.16
C TYR A 81 -16.22 -0.53 -0.97
N ARG A 82 -15.21 -0.78 -0.12
CA ARG A 82 -14.21 0.23 0.21
C ARG A 82 -13.46 0.78 -1.00
N TYR A 83 -13.20 -0.05 -2.00
CA TYR A 83 -12.47 0.38 -3.21
C TYR A 83 -13.28 1.30 -4.10
N ASP A 84 -14.57 1.44 -3.89
CA ASP A 84 -15.41 2.37 -4.65
C ASP A 84 -15.03 3.84 -4.36
N ASN A 85 -14.41 4.09 -3.20
CA ASN A 85 -13.96 5.42 -2.79
C ASN A 85 -12.51 5.72 -3.17
N TYR A 86 -11.79 4.76 -3.76
CA TYR A 86 -10.41 4.96 -4.20
C TYR A 86 -10.38 5.71 -5.52
N ARG A 87 -9.33 6.51 -5.71
CA ARG A 87 -9.12 7.19 -6.99
C ARG A 87 -8.94 6.17 -8.11
N ARG A 88 -9.61 6.41 -9.24
CA ARG A 88 -9.52 5.55 -10.42
C ARG A 88 -8.63 6.13 -11.51
N ASP A 89 -8.26 7.39 -11.38
CA ASP A 89 -7.40 8.13 -12.30
C ASP A 89 -5.91 8.09 -11.90
N THR A 90 -5.54 7.19 -10.99
CA THR A 90 -4.15 6.99 -10.56
C THR A 90 -3.58 5.69 -11.14
N ASN A 91 -2.28 5.69 -11.40
CA ASN A 91 -1.55 4.50 -11.83
C ASN A 91 -1.32 3.49 -10.69
N THR A 92 -1.26 3.96 -9.45
CA THR A 92 -1.04 3.10 -8.30
C THR A 92 -2.27 2.25 -8.02
N LYS A 93 -2.12 0.93 -8.09
CA LYS A 93 -3.20 -0.02 -7.86
C LYS A 93 -3.07 -0.66 -6.48
N VAL A 94 -4.20 -1.11 -5.93
CA VAL A 94 -4.20 -1.84 -4.67
C VAL A 94 -3.61 -3.24 -4.88
N PHE A 95 -2.75 -3.63 -3.97
CA PHE A 95 -2.29 -5.00 -3.80
C PHE A 95 -2.59 -5.40 -2.36
N LEU A 96 -3.41 -6.41 -2.17
CA LEU A 96 -3.72 -6.93 -0.84
C LEU A 96 -2.74 -8.06 -0.53
N GLY A 97 -1.60 -7.70 0.07
CA GLY A 97 -0.50 -8.62 0.30
C GLY A 97 -0.71 -9.55 1.49
N GLU A 98 -1.39 -9.05 2.52
CA GLU A 98 -1.69 -9.85 3.70
C GLU A 98 -3.12 -9.60 4.17
N TYR A 99 -3.82 -10.67 4.53
CA TYR A 99 -5.14 -10.55 5.13
C TYR A 99 -5.49 -11.79 5.94
N ALA A 100 -6.29 -11.58 6.97
CA ALA A 100 -6.92 -12.67 7.70
C ALA A 100 -8.18 -12.16 8.39
N SER A 101 -9.20 -13.03 8.44
CA SER A 101 -10.38 -12.77 9.25
C SER A 101 -10.08 -13.22 10.68
N LYS A 102 -10.02 -12.27 11.60
CA LYS A 102 -9.85 -12.55 13.03
C LYS A 102 -11.20 -12.88 13.65
N GLY A 103 -11.19 -13.68 14.72
CA GLY A 103 -12.39 -13.88 15.56
C GLY A 103 -12.79 -12.57 16.25
N ASN A 104 -14.00 -12.56 16.80
CA ASN A 104 -14.54 -11.40 17.49
C ASN A 104 -13.88 -11.13 18.86
N ALA A 105 -13.02 -12.04 19.31
CA ALA A 105 -12.30 -11.90 20.56
C ALA A 105 -10.79 -11.90 20.32
N TRP A 106 -10.11 -10.98 20.97
CA TRP A 106 -8.66 -10.98 21.08
C TRP A 106 -8.28 -11.89 22.24
N TYR A 107 -7.50 -12.90 21.99
CA TYR A 107 -7.01 -13.80 23.03
C TYR A 107 -5.63 -13.37 23.46
#